data_add21a1154e53a19daed8f916c9d6707
#
_entry.id   add21a1154e53a19daed8f916c9d6707
#
_cell.length_a   1.000
_cell.length_b   1.000
_cell.length_c   1.000
_cell.angle_alpha   90.00
_cell.angle_beta   90.00
_cell.angle_gamma   90.00
#
_symmetry.space_group_name_H-M   'P 1'
#
loop_
_entity.id
_entity.type
_entity.pdbx_description
1 polymer ?
#
loop_
_entity_poly.entity_id
_entity_poly.type
_entity_poly.pdbx_seq_one_letter_code
_entity_poly.pdbx_strand_id
1 'polypeptide(L)'
;MLLDMHSHTVASDDSKATAEQYMKWIHHLRGTGNRIDGVVFTEHRQFDFSIDYTDLSRRYGVVILKAAELDTNIGHMLVYGITKKLFDEVDFTDVQMDGLALIKTAKSLGAIAVPAHPGRLRIGIFDYDISDHVIEELEVLEVLNGASAAIENDKAFTMIGSHSWGGIGGSDAHLTSAIGKCLTHFEFSVHDEESLVTQLRYGKYEAVALTRARDTKE
;
A
#
# COMPACT_ATOMS: atom_id res chain seq x y z
N MET A 1 -0.83 15.44 2.78
CA MET A 1 -0.51 14.81 1.47
C MET A 1 -1.34 13.57 1.30
N LEU A 2 -1.90 13.31 0.10
CA LEU A 2 -2.77 12.15 -0.16
C LEU A 2 -2.07 11.17 -1.10
N LEU A 3 -1.78 9.97 -0.61
CA LEU A 3 -1.10 8.90 -1.35
C LEU A 3 -1.99 7.67 -1.48
N ASP A 4 -2.03 7.07 -2.67
CA ASP A 4 -2.53 5.71 -2.85
C ASP A 4 -1.41 4.73 -2.49
N MET A 5 -1.60 3.96 -1.43
CA MET A 5 -0.54 3.16 -0.85
C MET A 5 -0.44 1.75 -1.44
N HIS A 6 -1.40 1.33 -2.28
CA HIS A 6 -1.48 -0.02 -2.80
C HIS A 6 -2.01 -0.01 -4.24
N SER A 7 -1.15 -0.32 -5.19
CA SER A 7 -1.52 -0.40 -6.61
C SER A 7 -0.52 -1.23 -7.42
N HIS A 8 -0.97 -1.81 -8.53
CA HIS A 8 -0.20 -2.72 -9.36
C HIS A 8 -0.15 -2.26 -10.81
N THR A 9 1.04 -2.27 -11.41
CA THR A 9 1.20 -2.00 -12.84
C THR A 9 1.26 -3.32 -13.63
N VAL A 10 1.43 -3.21 -14.95
CA VAL A 10 1.68 -4.38 -15.82
C VAL A 10 2.94 -5.18 -15.47
N ALA A 11 3.72 -4.75 -14.46
CA ALA A 11 4.78 -5.56 -13.89
C ALA A 11 4.21 -6.73 -13.07
N SER A 12 3.05 -6.56 -12.44
CA SER A 12 2.27 -7.64 -11.82
C SER A 12 1.47 -8.40 -12.90
N ASP A 13 1.44 -9.74 -12.81
CA ASP A 13 0.88 -10.63 -13.82
C ASP A 13 -0.65 -10.51 -13.99
N ASP A 14 -1.34 -9.97 -13.01
CA ASP A 14 -2.79 -9.77 -12.97
C ASP A 14 -3.24 -8.33 -13.23
N SER A 15 -2.31 -7.36 -13.32
CA SER A 15 -2.63 -5.97 -13.64
C SER A 15 -2.50 -5.66 -15.14
N LYS A 16 -3.33 -4.73 -15.61
CA LYS A 16 -3.37 -4.32 -17.03
C LYS A 16 -3.03 -2.85 -17.25
N ALA A 17 -2.76 -2.10 -16.19
CA ALA A 17 -2.50 -0.68 -16.26
C ALA A 17 -1.00 -0.38 -16.21
N THR A 18 -0.50 0.44 -17.12
CA THR A 18 0.87 0.97 -17.03
C THR A 18 0.93 2.14 -16.04
N ALA A 19 2.12 2.42 -15.50
CA ALA A 19 2.33 3.60 -14.65
C ALA A 19 1.87 4.89 -15.34
N GLU A 20 2.16 5.06 -16.64
CA GLU A 20 1.73 6.25 -17.38
C GLU A 20 0.19 6.35 -17.52
N GLN A 21 -0.50 5.22 -17.68
CA GLN A 21 -1.97 5.23 -17.73
C GLN A 21 -2.57 5.64 -16.38
N TYR A 22 -1.99 5.22 -15.26
CA TYR A 22 -2.37 5.69 -13.94
C TYR A 22 -2.15 7.19 -13.79
N MET A 23 -1.00 7.72 -14.22
CA MET A 23 -0.73 9.15 -14.14
C MET A 23 -1.71 9.98 -14.98
N LYS A 24 -2.06 9.53 -16.17
CA LYS A 24 -3.10 10.17 -17.00
C LYS A 24 -4.46 10.19 -16.30
N TRP A 25 -4.81 9.10 -15.62
CA TRP A 25 -6.08 9.01 -14.89
C TRP A 25 -6.07 9.89 -13.63
N ILE A 26 -4.98 9.90 -12.86
CA ILE A 26 -4.81 10.80 -11.71
C ILE A 26 -4.90 12.27 -12.17
N HIS A 27 -4.29 12.62 -13.29
CA HIS A 27 -4.40 13.97 -13.87
C HIS A 27 -5.86 14.31 -14.20
N HIS A 28 -6.60 13.36 -14.81
CA HIS A 28 -8.04 13.53 -15.06
C HIS A 28 -8.83 13.72 -13.75
N LEU A 29 -8.60 12.87 -12.74
CA LEU A 29 -9.27 12.99 -11.43
C LEU A 29 -8.99 14.34 -10.77
N ARG A 30 -7.76 14.84 -10.84
CA ARG A 30 -7.41 16.18 -10.34
C ARG A 30 -8.17 17.30 -11.08
N GLY A 31 -8.35 17.15 -12.38
CA GLY A 31 -9.16 18.07 -13.20
C GLY A 31 -10.65 18.11 -12.81
N THR A 32 -11.13 17.07 -12.11
CA THR A 32 -12.51 16.99 -11.57
C THR A 32 -12.60 17.34 -10.07
N GLY A 33 -11.54 17.93 -9.50
CA GLY A 33 -11.52 18.42 -8.12
C GLY A 33 -11.07 17.40 -7.08
N ASN A 34 -10.66 16.21 -7.49
CA ASN A 34 -10.09 15.23 -6.56
C ASN A 34 -8.61 15.51 -6.31
N ARG A 35 -8.14 15.30 -5.09
CA ARG A 35 -6.73 15.45 -4.75
C ARG A 35 -6.09 14.08 -4.58
N ILE A 36 -5.03 13.81 -5.36
CA ILE A 36 -4.15 12.64 -5.25
C ILE A 36 -2.73 13.17 -5.47
N ASP A 37 -1.90 13.14 -4.44
CA ASP A 37 -0.56 13.74 -4.49
C ASP A 37 0.52 12.72 -4.89
N GLY A 38 0.25 11.41 -4.67
CA GLY A 38 1.18 10.35 -5.04
C GLY A 38 0.55 8.97 -5.08
N VAL A 39 1.35 8.00 -5.51
CA VAL A 39 1.03 6.58 -5.62
C VAL A 39 2.23 5.74 -5.26
N VAL A 40 1.99 4.61 -4.63
CA VAL A 40 3.00 3.57 -4.38
C VAL A 40 2.64 2.36 -5.23
N PHE A 41 3.54 1.95 -6.12
CA PHE A 41 3.41 0.70 -6.86
C PHE A 41 3.97 -0.45 -6.02
N THR A 42 3.10 -1.41 -5.69
CA THR A 42 3.34 -2.53 -4.79
C THR A 42 3.28 -3.84 -5.58
N GLU A 43 4.22 -4.02 -6.51
CA GLU A 43 4.16 -5.15 -7.45
C GLU A 43 4.20 -6.51 -6.74
N HIS A 44 3.45 -7.47 -7.25
CA HIS A 44 3.41 -8.82 -6.68
C HIS A 44 4.77 -9.52 -6.78
N ARG A 45 5.29 -9.98 -5.65
CA ARG A 45 6.47 -10.87 -5.53
C ARG A 45 7.72 -10.42 -6.27
N GLN A 46 7.86 -9.11 -6.49
CA GLN A 46 9.01 -8.55 -7.21
C GLN A 46 9.32 -7.12 -6.81
N PHE A 47 10.55 -6.71 -7.06
CA PHE A 47 10.99 -5.33 -6.93
C PHE A 47 12.12 -5.06 -7.92
N ASP A 48 11.93 -4.13 -8.84
CA ASP A 48 12.93 -3.78 -9.85
C ASP A 48 13.60 -2.45 -9.51
N PHE A 49 14.88 -2.51 -9.12
CA PHE A 49 15.70 -1.32 -8.83
C PHE A 49 16.02 -0.49 -10.08
N SER A 50 15.96 -1.08 -11.27
CA SER A 50 16.27 -0.38 -12.52
C SER A 50 15.15 0.57 -12.99
N ILE A 51 13.93 0.37 -12.50
CA ILE A 51 12.80 1.22 -12.87
C ILE A 51 12.92 2.57 -12.15
N ASP A 52 13.00 3.65 -12.95
CA ASP A 52 13.02 5.04 -12.50
C ASP A 52 11.77 5.77 -12.99
N TYR A 53 10.97 6.26 -12.05
CA TYR A 53 9.77 7.05 -12.33
C TYR A 53 9.98 8.57 -12.24
N THR A 54 11.22 9.05 -12.07
CA THR A 54 11.52 10.48 -11.86
C THR A 54 10.95 11.38 -12.95
N ASP A 55 11.12 11.01 -14.22
CA ASP A 55 10.59 11.81 -15.33
C ASP A 55 9.06 11.77 -15.41
N LEU A 56 8.46 10.62 -15.12
CA LEU A 56 7.01 10.46 -15.08
C LEU A 56 6.41 11.28 -13.92
N SER A 57 7.00 11.17 -12.74
CA SER A 57 6.64 11.94 -11.55
C SER A 57 6.68 13.46 -11.81
N ARG A 58 7.79 13.94 -12.40
CA ARG A 58 7.95 15.36 -12.74
C ARG A 58 6.93 15.82 -13.77
N ARG A 59 6.65 15.03 -14.80
CA ARG A 59 5.70 15.37 -15.89
C ARG A 59 4.29 15.59 -15.37
N TYR A 60 3.84 14.78 -14.42
CA TYR A 60 2.47 14.83 -13.89
C TYR A 60 2.35 15.54 -12.54
N GLY A 61 3.48 15.90 -11.91
CA GLY A 61 3.49 16.47 -10.56
C GLY A 61 2.87 15.52 -9.53
N VAL A 62 3.15 14.21 -9.64
CA VAL A 62 2.67 13.13 -8.75
C VAL A 62 3.88 12.40 -8.20
N VAL A 63 3.97 12.24 -6.89
CA VAL A 63 5.00 11.39 -6.27
C VAL A 63 4.73 9.94 -6.64
N ILE A 64 5.73 9.25 -7.16
CA ILE A 64 5.64 7.83 -7.51
C ILE A 64 6.71 7.08 -6.74
N LEU A 65 6.28 6.18 -5.85
CA LEU A 65 7.16 5.36 -5.03
C LEU A 65 6.99 3.89 -5.40
N LYS A 66 7.97 3.08 -5.00
CA LYS A 66 7.99 1.63 -5.25
C LYS A 66 7.97 0.86 -3.93
N ALA A 67 7.25 -0.23 -3.95
CA ALA A 67 7.15 -1.22 -2.87
C ALA A 67 6.89 -2.60 -3.48
N ALA A 68 6.60 -3.59 -2.67
CA ALA A 68 6.16 -4.90 -3.14
C ALA A 68 5.00 -5.42 -2.29
N GLU A 69 4.13 -6.22 -2.88
CA GLU A 69 3.20 -7.08 -2.17
C GLU A 69 3.70 -8.52 -2.23
N LEU A 70 3.96 -9.12 -1.05
CA LEU A 70 4.51 -10.44 -0.90
C LEU A 70 3.50 -11.40 -0.29
N ASP A 71 3.43 -12.62 -0.81
CA ASP A 71 2.67 -13.69 -0.20
C ASP A 71 3.41 -14.22 1.04
N THR A 72 2.67 -14.56 2.09
CA THR A 72 3.23 -15.20 3.28
C THR A 72 2.29 -16.30 3.80
N ASN A 73 2.77 -17.10 4.73
CA ASN A 73 1.97 -18.13 5.41
C ASN A 73 0.86 -17.57 6.31
N ILE A 74 0.79 -16.23 6.49
CA ILE A 74 -0.23 -15.53 7.28
C ILE A 74 -0.94 -14.41 6.48
N GLY A 75 -0.95 -14.50 5.15
CA GLY A 75 -1.58 -13.55 4.26
C GLY A 75 -0.59 -12.64 3.53
N HIS A 76 -1.11 -11.69 2.76
CA HIS A 76 -0.29 -10.79 1.97
C HIS A 76 0.28 -9.64 2.81
N MET A 77 1.49 -9.20 2.45
CA MET A 77 2.21 -8.11 3.12
C MET A 77 2.70 -7.07 2.11
N LEU A 78 2.34 -5.81 2.32
CA LEU A 78 2.95 -4.67 1.63
C LEU A 78 4.29 -4.35 2.29
N VAL A 79 5.37 -4.34 1.52
CA VAL A 79 6.71 -4.05 2.03
C VAL A 79 7.19 -2.73 1.46
N TYR A 80 7.31 -1.71 2.33
CA TYR A 80 7.78 -0.38 1.97
C TYR A 80 9.24 -0.16 2.44
N GLY A 81 10.01 0.64 1.70
CA GLY A 81 11.40 0.93 2.02
C GLY A 81 12.35 -0.22 1.67
N ILE A 82 12.08 -0.91 0.57
CA ILE A 82 12.91 -2.05 0.13
C ILE A 82 14.31 -1.58 -0.25
N THR A 83 15.30 -2.03 0.52
CA THR A 83 16.72 -1.84 0.23
C THR A 83 17.30 -3.03 -0.53
N LYS A 84 18.46 -2.83 -1.19
CA LYS A 84 19.18 -3.95 -1.83
C LYS A 84 19.47 -5.07 -0.84
N LYS A 85 19.81 -4.73 0.41
CA LYS A 85 20.08 -5.70 1.46
C LYS A 85 18.84 -6.54 1.79
N LEU A 86 17.66 -5.91 1.96
CA LEU A 86 16.42 -6.64 2.21
C LEU A 86 16.08 -7.57 1.03
N PHE A 87 16.23 -7.08 -0.19
CA PHE A 87 15.95 -7.85 -1.39
C PHE A 87 16.87 -9.07 -1.54
N ASP A 88 18.13 -8.97 -1.10
CA ASP A 88 19.09 -10.09 -1.13
C ASP A 88 18.88 -11.10 0.02
N GLU A 89 18.26 -10.69 1.13
CA GLU A 89 18.01 -11.55 2.30
C GLU A 89 16.65 -12.29 2.24
N VAL A 90 15.68 -11.78 1.44
CA VAL A 90 14.31 -12.31 1.37
C VAL A 90 14.04 -12.82 -0.04
N ASP A 91 13.59 -14.06 -0.17
CA ASP A 91 13.12 -14.61 -1.45
C ASP A 91 11.69 -14.11 -1.73
N PHE A 92 11.56 -13.05 -2.52
CA PHE A 92 10.26 -12.45 -2.88
C PHE A 92 9.34 -13.40 -3.65
N THR A 93 9.87 -14.51 -4.20
CA THR A 93 9.09 -15.49 -4.96
C THR A 93 8.52 -16.63 -4.11
N ASP A 94 8.92 -16.71 -2.82
CA ASP A 94 8.39 -17.72 -1.89
C ASP A 94 6.98 -17.35 -1.44
N VAL A 95 5.99 -18.05 -1.96
CA VAL A 95 4.55 -17.85 -1.64
C VAL A 95 4.14 -18.44 -0.28
N GLN A 96 5.06 -19.10 0.44
CA GLN A 96 4.86 -19.66 1.78
C GLN A 96 5.83 -19.06 2.80
N MET A 97 6.41 -17.90 2.46
CA MET A 97 7.33 -17.17 3.32
C MET A 97 6.78 -17.03 4.74
N ASP A 98 7.64 -17.17 5.74
CA ASP A 98 7.27 -16.89 7.13
C ASP A 98 7.01 -15.39 7.33
N GLY A 99 5.74 -15.03 7.52
CA GLY A 99 5.32 -13.63 7.66
C GLY A 99 5.90 -12.95 8.91
N LEU A 100 6.09 -13.67 10.03
CA LEU A 100 6.74 -13.11 11.22
C LEU A 100 8.23 -12.82 10.96
N ALA A 101 8.91 -13.73 10.27
CA ALA A 101 10.30 -13.53 9.87
C ALA A 101 10.43 -12.34 8.91
N LEU A 102 9.52 -12.21 7.94
CA LEU A 102 9.48 -11.05 7.04
C LEU A 102 9.32 -9.73 7.80
N ILE A 103 8.35 -9.64 8.73
CA ILE A 103 8.10 -8.43 9.53
C ILE A 103 9.36 -8.03 10.29
N LYS A 104 10.01 -8.97 10.98
CA LYS A 104 11.23 -8.74 11.76
C LYS A 104 12.42 -8.35 10.88
N THR A 105 12.61 -9.03 9.75
CA THR A 105 13.70 -8.74 8.81
C THR A 105 13.53 -7.36 8.20
N ALA A 106 12.34 -7.03 7.70
CA ALA A 106 12.02 -5.70 7.17
C ALA A 106 12.31 -4.61 8.20
N LYS A 107 11.81 -4.77 9.43
CA LYS A 107 12.03 -3.83 10.54
C LYS A 107 13.53 -3.64 10.86
N SER A 108 14.29 -4.72 10.92
CA SER A 108 15.73 -4.67 11.24
C SER A 108 16.56 -3.97 10.16
N LEU A 109 16.06 -3.95 8.92
CA LEU A 109 16.73 -3.37 7.74
C LEU A 109 16.15 -2.00 7.34
N GLY A 110 15.33 -1.38 8.21
CA GLY A 110 14.80 -0.05 7.98
C GLY A 110 13.57 0.02 7.08
N ALA A 111 13.05 -1.14 6.64
CA ALA A 111 11.80 -1.28 5.89
C ALA A 111 10.62 -1.58 6.84
N ILE A 112 9.40 -1.55 6.34
CA ILE A 112 8.20 -1.91 7.11
C ILE A 112 7.33 -2.86 6.28
N ALA A 113 6.90 -3.97 6.89
CA ALA A 113 5.93 -4.91 6.33
C ALA A 113 4.55 -4.64 6.97
N VAL A 114 3.55 -4.41 6.13
CA VAL A 114 2.19 -4.00 6.50
C VAL A 114 1.21 -5.04 5.96
N PRO A 115 0.38 -5.69 6.78
CA PRO A 115 -0.66 -6.57 6.30
C PRO A 115 -1.57 -5.89 5.28
N ALA A 116 -1.60 -6.41 4.04
CA ALA A 116 -2.46 -5.98 2.97
C ALA A 116 -3.90 -6.47 3.22
N HIS A 117 -4.91 -5.63 2.90
CA HIS A 117 -6.34 -6.00 3.00
C HIS A 117 -6.67 -7.03 4.11
N PRO A 118 -6.33 -6.73 5.39
CA PRO A 118 -6.20 -7.73 6.46
C PRO A 118 -7.51 -8.47 6.80
N GLY A 119 -8.67 -7.91 6.44
CA GLY A 119 -9.97 -8.55 6.65
C GLY A 119 -10.43 -9.47 5.52
N ARG A 120 -9.71 -9.50 4.36
CA ARG A 120 -10.09 -10.27 3.18
C ARG A 120 -9.94 -11.78 3.43
N LEU A 121 -10.93 -12.55 3.00
CA LEU A 121 -10.94 -14.00 3.15
C LEU A 121 -9.77 -14.65 2.40
N ARG A 122 -9.08 -15.59 3.01
CA ARG A 122 -7.96 -16.43 2.52
C ARG A 122 -6.62 -15.72 2.34
N ILE A 123 -6.59 -14.42 2.15
CA ILE A 123 -5.34 -13.67 1.87
C ILE A 123 -5.09 -12.53 2.85
N GLY A 124 -6.08 -12.17 3.68
CA GLY A 124 -5.91 -11.20 4.75
C GLY A 124 -5.47 -11.87 6.05
N ILE A 125 -4.59 -11.22 6.79
CA ILE A 125 -3.98 -11.76 8.02
C ILE A 125 -5.01 -12.22 9.07
N PHE A 126 -6.20 -11.60 9.13
CA PHE A 126 -7.25 -11.96 10.10
C PHE A 126 -8.07 -13.20 9.69
N ASP A 127 -7.73 -13.84 8.59
CA ASP A 127 -8.27 -15.16 8.22
C ASP A 127 -7.37 -16.33 8.68
N TYR A 128 -6.25 -16.01 9.32
CA TYR A 128 -5.28 -16.97 9.84
C TYR A 128 -5.28 -16.96 11.38
N ASP A 129 -4.86 -18.08 11.95
CA ASP A 129 -4.60 -18.19 13.39
C ASP A 129 -3.20 -17.63 13.68
N ILE A 130 -3.15 -16.30 13.93
CA ILE A 130 -1.90 -15.60 14.17
C ILE A 130 -1.53 -15.61 15.66
N SER A 131 -0.25 -15.81 15.94
CA SER A 131 0.26 -15.81 17.32
C SER A 131 0.36 -14.39 17.89
N ASP A 132 0.38 -14.30 19.24
CA ASP A 132 0.63 -13.02 19.93
C ASP A 132 1.94 -12.37 19.48
N HIS A 133 2.97 -13.16 19.12
CA HIS A 133 4.23 -12.63 18.63
C HIS A 133 4.10 -11.89 17.28
N VAL A 134 3.17 -12.29 16.42
CA VAL A 134 2.86 -11.54 15.19
C VAL A 134 2.20 -10.22 15.57
N ILE A 135 1.20 -10.28 16.45
CA ILE A 135 0.45 -9.10 16.93
C ILE A 135 1.39 -8.03 17.51
N GLU A 136 2.36 -8.46 18.34
CA GLU A 136 3.34 -7.58 19.00
C GLU A 136 4.29 -6.87 18.02
N GLU A 137 4.57 -7.48 16.86
CA GLU A 137 5.47 -6.89 15.86
C GLU A 137 4.77 -5.99 14.85
N LEU A 138 3.43 -6.03 14.76
CA LEU A 138 2.68 -5.18 13.85
C LEU A 138 2.71 -3.71 14.29
N GLU A 139 2.98 -2.82 13.34
CA GLU A 139 3.01 -1.36 13.55
C GLU A 139 1.89 -0.65 12.77
N VAL A 140 1.53 -1.19 11.60
CA VAL A 140 0.60 -0.58 10.65
C VAL A 140 -0.25 -1.67 9.98
N LEU A 141 -1.50 -1.35 9.64
CA LEU A 141 -2.41 -2.18 8.82
C LEU A 141 -2.96 -1.39 7.64
N GLU A 142 -3.27 -2.05 6.54
CA GLU A 142 -4.13 -1.49 5.49
C GLU A 142 -5.60 -1.64 5.92
N VAL A 143 -6.14 -0.61 6.58
CA VAL A 143 -7.51 -0.64 7.13
C VAL A 143 -8.57 -0.31 6.09
N LEU A 144 -8.18 0.31 4.98
CA LEU A 144 -9.09 0.70 3.91
C LEU A 144 -8.52 0.32 2.55
N ASN A 145 -9.04 -0.75 1.97
CA ASN A 145 -8.64 -1.25 0.66
C ASN A 145 -9.77 -1.08 -0.35
N GLY A 146 -9.47 -0.47 -1.50
CA GLY A 146 -10.47 -0.09 -2.50
C GLY A 146 -11.02 -1.25 -3.35
N ALA A 147 -10.40 -2.44 -3.27
CA ALA A 147 -10.86 -3.66 -3.92
C ALA A 147 -11.55 -4.63 -2.94
N SER A 148 -11.46 -4.37 -1.62
CA SER A 148 -12.14 -5.14 -0.58
C SER A 148 -13.61 -4.77 -0.44
N ALA A 149 -14.41 -5.73 0.01
CA ALA A 149 -15.79 -5.47 0.42
C ALA A 149 -15.83 -4.63 1.72
N ALA A 150 -16.94 -3.89 1.93
CA ALA A 150 -17.09 -3.04 3.11
C ALA A 150 -16.89 -3.83 4.41
N ILE A 151 -17.47 -5.04 4.52
CA ILE A 151 -17.36 -5.89 5.70
C ILE A 151 -15.90 -6.32 6.02
N GLU A 152 -15.05 -6.44 4.98
CA GLU A 152 -13.63 -6.77 5.14
C GLU A 152 -12.85 -5.56 5.68
N ASN A 153 -13.14 -4.36 5.17
CA ASN A 153 -12.59 -3.11 5.71
C ASN A 153 -13.08 -2.85 7.14
N ASP A 154 -14.36 -3.08 7.43
CA ASP A 154 -14.93 -2.93 8.78
C ASP A 154 -14.23 -3.85 9.80
N LYS A 155 -13.88 -5.08 9.40
CA LYS A 155 -13.10 -6.00 10.22
C LYS A 155 -11.72 -5.41 10.55
N ALA A 156 -11.03 -4.83 9.56
CA ALA A 156 -9.73 -4.19 9.75
C ALA A 156 -9.81 -2.96 10.68
N PHE A 157 -10.83 -2.10 10.51
CA PHE A 157 -11.07 -0.96 11.41
C PHE A 157 -11.38 -1.38 12.84
N THR A 158 -12.11 -2.47 13.04
CA THR A 158 -12.41 -2.99 14.38
C THR A 158 -11.12 -3.44 15.08
N MET A 159 -10.25 -4.11 14.37
CA MET A 159 -8.99 -4.63 14.92
C MET A 159 -8.02 -3.50 15.29
N ILE A 160 -7.89 -2.46 14.45
CA ILE A 160 -7.00 -1.33 14.77
C ILE A 160 -7.46 -0.56 16.01
N GLY A 161 -8.77 -0.51 16.25
CA GLY A 161 -9.34 0.14 17.45
C GLY A 161 -8.94 -0.50 18.76
N SER A 162 -8.46 -1.74 18.75
CA SER A 162 -8.00 -2.49 19.93
C SER A 162 -6.49 -2.40 20.17
N HIS A 163 -5.73 -1.81 19.23
CA HIS A 163 -4.28 -1.76 19.24
C HIS A 163 -3.79 -0.33 18.92
N SER A 164 -2.52 -0.05 19.20
CA SER A 164 -1.88 1.24 18.87
C SER A 164 -1.25 1.23 17.47
N TRP A 165 -1.86 0.53 16.50
CA TRP A 165 -1.35 0.45 15.14
C TRP A 165 -1.77 1.65 14.31
N GLY A 166 -0.95 2.02 13.32
CA GLY A 166 -1.33 2.97 12.28
C GLY A 166 -2.25 2.34 11.24
N GLY A 167 -3.13 3.13 10.64
CA GLY A 167 -4.04 2.67 9.57
C GLY A 167 -3.77 3.37 8.26
N ILE A 168 -3.46 2.61 7.18
CA ILE A 168 -3.32 3.15 5.84
C ILE A 168 -4.48 2.76 4.94
N GLY A 169 -4.62 3.49 3.81
CA GLY A 169 -5.56 3.18 2.73
C GLY A 169 -4.85 3.09 1.39
N GLY A 170 -5.23 2.10 0.60
CA GLY A 170 -4.77 1.90 -0.77
C GLY A 170 -5.90 1.42 -1.68
N SER A 171 -5.78 1.66 -2.98
CA SER A 171 -6.83 1.26 -3.92
C SER A 171 -6.80 -0.20 -4.30
N ASP A 172 -5.65 -0.85 -4.19
CA ASP A 172 -5.39 -2.20 -4.73
C ASP A 172 -5.78 -2.27 -6.22
N ALA A 173 -5.33 -1.23 -6.95
CA ALA A 173 -5.75 -1.02 -8.32
C ALA A 173 -4.97 -1.91 -9.29
N HIS A 174 -5.72 -2.72 -10.06
CA HIS A 174 -5.23 -3.53 -11.18
C HIS A 174 -5.74 -2.98 -12.53
N LEU A 175 -6.59 -1.96 -12.48
CA LEU A 175 -7.15 -1.26 -13.62
C LEU A 175 -7.07 0.24 -13.39
N THR A 176 -6.87 1.00 -14.45
CA THR A 176 -6.70 2.45 -14.42
C THR A 176 -7.80 3.17 -13.63
N SER A 177 -9.07 2.76 -13.78
CA SER A 177 -10.22 3.41 -13.13
C SER A 177 -10.34 3.09 -11.62
N ALA A 178 -9.55 2.15 -11.10
CA ALA A 178 -9.57 1.78 -9.69
C ALA A 178 -8.65 2.67 -8.84
N ILE A 179 -7.60 3.27 -9.45
CA ILE A 179 -6.62 4.08 -8.73
C ILE A 179 -7.27 5.23 -7.96
N GLY A 180 -6.81 5.47 -6.75
CA GLY A 180 -7.24 6.58 -5.91
C GLY A 180 -8.57 6.36 -5.19
N LYS A 181 -9.20 5.18 -5.24
CA LYS A 181 -10.44 4.92 -4.50
C LYS A 181 -10.27 5.04 -2.99
N CYS A 182 -9.14 4.57 -2.48
CA CYS A 182 -8.74 4.68 -1.09
C CYS A 182 -7.32 5.24 -1.05
N LEU A 183 -7.07 6.11 -0.09
CA LEU A 183 -5.83 6.86 0.03
C LEU A 183 -5.40 6.91 1.50
N THR A 184 -4.15 7.26 1.73
CA THR A 184 -3.66 7.65 3.05
C THR A 184 -3.39 9.16 3.06
N HIS A 185 -3.98 9.86 4.02
CA HIS A 185 -3.71 11.26 4.27
C HIS A 185 -2.58 11.39 5.28
N PHE A 186 -1.42 11.86 4.84
CA PHE A 186 -0.30 12.20 5.69
C PHE A 186 -0.32 13.69 6.06
N GLU A 187 -0.09 14.00 7.34
CA GLU A 187 0.05 15.39 7.81
C GLU A 187 1.29 16.05 7.21
N PHE A 188 2.39 15.30 7.12
CA PHE A 188 3.65 15.78 6.53
C PHE A 188 3.89 15.20 5.14
N SER A 189 4.80 15.83 4.40
CA SER A 189 5.13 15.43 3.05
C SER A 189 5.99 14.16 3.01
N VAL A 190 5.72 13.32 2.03
CA VAL A 190 6.49 12.13 1.65
C VAL A 190 7.10 12.38 0.28
N HIS A 191 8.41 12.15 0.13
CA HIS A 191 9.15 12.49 -1.08
C HIS A 191 9.86 11.28 -1.71
N ASP A 192 10.16 10.26 -0.88
CA ASP A 192 10.88 9.05 -1.22
C ASP A 192 10.46 7.90 -0.29
N GLU A 193 10.99 6.71 -0.53
CA GLU A 193 10.67 5.50 0.23
C GLU A 193 11.15 5.60 1.70
N GLU A 194 12.26 6.30 1.98
CA GLU A 194 12.79 6.49 3.34
C GLU A 194 11.87 7.40 4.16
N SER A 195 11.47 8.54 3.58
CA SER A 195 10.51 9.45 4.21
C SER A 195 9.13 8.79 4.40
N LEU A 196 8.71 7.92 3.47
CA LEU A 196 7.48 7.14 3.61
C LEU A 196 7.54 6.24 4.86
N VAL A 197 8.60 5.43 5.01
CA VAL A 197 8.77 4.55 6.18
C VAL A 197 8.84 5.37 7.47
N THR A 198 9.53 6.52 7.44
CA THR A 198 9.58 7.44 8.58
C THR A 198 8.21 7.94 8.98
N GLN A 199 7.38 8.34 8.00
CA GLN A 199 6.01 8.78 8.27
C GLN A 199 5.10 7.64 8.76
N LEU A 200 5.26 6.43 8.25
CA LEU A 200 4.50 5.26 8.71
C LEU A 200 4.80 4.90 10.16
N ARG A 201 6.05 5.10 10.63
CA ARG A 201 6.45 4.78 12.02
C ARG A 201 6.18 5.90 13.02
N TYR A 202 6.40 7.14 12.63
CA TYR A 202 6.47 8.27 13.55
C TYR A 202 5.54 9.42 13.19
N GLY A 203 4.94 9.37 12.00
CA GLY A 203 4.08 10.42 11.49
C GLY A 203 2.65 10.33 12.00
N LYS A 204 1.86 11.30 11.54
CA LYS A 204 0.41 11.31 11.70
C LYS A 204 -0.23 11.12 10.34
N TYR A 205 -1.07 10.12 10.22
CA TYR A 205 -1.78 9.80 8.99
C TYR A 205 -3.07 9.04 9.29
N GLU A 206 -3.96 9.03 8.32
CA GLU A 206 -5.24 8.32 8.39
C GLU A 206 -5.64 7.79 7.01
N ALA A 207 -6.32 6.65 6.99
CA ALA A 207 -6.92 6.10 5.79
C ALA A 207 -8.18 6.89 5.42
N VAL A 208 -8.32 7.28 4.13
CA VAL A 208 -9.44 8.04 3.63
C VAL A 208 -9.98 7.45 2.33
N ALA A 209 -11.30 7.35 2.20
CA ALA A 209 -11.92 7.04 0.91
C ALA A 209 -12.00 8.31 0.05
N LEU A 210 -11.70 8.19 -1.23
CA LEU A 210 -11.96 9.28 -2.16
C LEU A 210 -13.48 9.38 -2.38
N THR A 211 -14.11 10.31 -1.67
CA THR A 211 -15.49 10.70 -1.95
C THR A 211 -15.50 11.45 -3.27
N ARG A 212 -15.90 10.78 -4.36
CA ARG A 212 -16.23 11.48 -5.61
C ARG A 212 -17.26 12.54 -5.26
N ALA A 213 -16.97 13.81 -5.59
CA ALA A 213 -18.01 14.83 -5.56
C ALA A 213 -19.20 14.27 -6.36
N ARG A 214 -20.30 13.96 -5.69
CA ARG A 214 -21.53 13.54 -6.37
C ARG A 214 -21.88 14.68 -7.30
N ASP A 215 -22.11 14.37 -8.58
CA ASP A 215 -22.76 15.29 -9.49
C ASP A 215 -24.10 15.70 -8.84
N THR A 216 -24.09 16.80 -8.10
CA THR A 216 -25.29 17.53 -7.73
C THR A 216 -25.72 18.29 -8.97
N LYS A 217 -26.30 17.58 -9.92
CA LYS A 217 -27.20 18.15 -10.89
C LYS A 217 -28.59 18.08 -10.26
N GLU A 218 -28.98 19.13 -9.56
CA GLU A 218 -30.38 19.53 -9.48
C GLU A 218 -30.81 20.19 -10.79
#